data_699d446eaed19995ca9caee74155d369
#
_entry.id   699d446eaed19995ca9caee74155d369
#
_cell.length_a   1.000
_cell.length_b   1.000
_cell.length_c   1.000
_cell.angle_alpha   90.00
_cell.angle_beta   90.00
_cell.angle_gamma   90.00
#
_symmetry.space_group_name_H-M   'P 1'
#
loop_
_entity.id
_entity.type
_entity.pdbx_description
1 polymer ?
#
loop_
_entity_poly.entity_id
_entity_poly.type
_entity_poly.pdbx_seq_one_letter_code
_entity_poly.pdbx_strand_id
1 'polypeptide(L)'
;MYDMYVNVAYLPAGKVLGLSKIARICDMAAKRLQLQERLGNDIAEIISEATGSPDVGVLITGSHSCMTARGIRNTSARTVTKTFKGRFRTEKDLQELIL
;
A
#
# COMPACT_ATOMS: atom_id res chain seq x y z
N MET A 1 2.76 19.29 -2.67
CA MET A 1 3.00 18.32 -1.60
C MET A 1 2.15 17.08 -1.82
N TYR A 2 2.71 15.93 -1.54
CA TYR A 2 2.05 14.65 -1.79
C TYR A 2 2.02 13.84 -0.50
N ASP A 3 0.81 13.55 -0.02
CA ASP A 3 0.61 12.74 1.17
C ASP A 3 0.16 11.35 0.76
N MET A 4 0.72 10.36 1.41
CA MET A 4 0.43 8.97 1.09
C MET A 4 0.21 8.17 2.35
N TYR A 5 -0.82 7.34 2.31
CA TYR A 5 -1.15 6.41 3.40
C TYR A 5 -1.12 4.99 2.86
N VAL A 6 -0.51 4.10 3.61
CA VAL A 6 -0.36 2.70 3.19
C VAL A 6 -0.96 1.81 4.25
N ASN A 7 -1.92 1.00 3.86
CA ASN A 7 -2.51 -0.03 4.70
C ASN A 7 -2.03 -1.39 4.19
N VAL A 8 -1.52 -2.20 5.10
CA VAL A 8 -0.99 -3.51 4.76
C VAL A 8 -1.66 -4.58 5.60
N ALA A 9 -2.02 -5.68 4.98
CA ALA A 9 -2.51 -6.86 5.68
C ALA A 9 -1.89 -8.09 5.05
N TYR A 10 -1.64 -9.11 5.86
CA TYR A 10 -1.15 -10.39 5.35
C TYR A 10 -1.60 -11.50 6.29
N LEU A 11 -1.71 -12.71 5.75
CA LEU A 11 -2.04 -13.89 6.55
C LEU A 11 -0.72 -14.55 6.96
N PRO A 12 -0.44 -14.66 8.27
CA PRO A 12 0.82 -15.23 8.71
C PRO A 12 1.04 -16.65 8.22
N ALA A 13 2.27 -16.95 7.83
CA ALA A 13 2.66 -18.27 7.35
C ALA A 13 3.99 -18.67 8.00
N GLY A 14 4.02 -18.72 9.32
CA GLY A 14 5.20 -19.10 10.08
C GLY A 14 6.03 -17.95 10.61
N LYS A 15 6.01 -16.81 9.96
CA LYS A 15 6.74 -15.62 10.40
C LYS A 15 5.81 -14.43 10.45
N VAL A 16 6.04 -13.56 11.42
CA VAL A 16 5.32 -12.29 11.50
C VAL A 16 6.34 -11.16 11.57
N LEU A 17 5.98 -10.03 10.99
CA LEU A 17 6.83 -8.84 11.03
C LEU A 17 6.36 -7.90 12.12
N GLY A 18 7.33 -7.30 12.80
CA GLY A 18 7.02 -6.23 13.73
C GLY A 18 6.54 -4.99 12.98
N LEU A 19 5.78 -4.17 13.68
CA LEU A 19 5.19 -2.97 13.09
C LEU A 19 6.23 -2.02 12.52
N SER A 20 7.34 -1.83 13.25
CA SER A 20 8.40 -0.93 12.78
C SER A 20 9.10 -1.46 11.54
N LYS A 21 9.15 -2.79 11.38
CA LYS A 21 9.74 -3.37 10.18
C LYS A 21 8.87 -3.12 8.95
N ILE A 22 7.56 -3.24 9.11
CA ILE A 22 6.62 -2.95 8.03
C ILE A 22 6.71 -1.48 7.63
N ALA A 23 6.77 -0.58 8.61
CA ALA A 23 6.90 0.84 8.35
C ALA A 23 8.19 1.15 7.58
N ARG A 24 9.28 0.49 7.94
CA ARG A 24 10.56 0.67 7.25
C ARG A 24 10.52 0.18 5.81
N ILE A 25 9.86 -0.94 5.57
CA ILE A 25 9.67 -1.47 4.21
C ILE A 25 8.91 -0.46 3.35
N CYS A 26 7.84 0.09 3.88
CA CYS A 26 7.04 1.08 3.16
C CYS A 26 7.86 2.34 2.88
N ASP A 27 8.62 2.81 3.86
CA ASP A 27 9.48 3.99 3.69
C ASP A 27 10.52 3.78 2.61
N MET A 28 11.18 2.63 2.62
CA MET A 28 12.22 2.34 1.64
C MET A 28 11.65 2.25 0.24
N ALA A 29 10.50 1.61 0.09
CA ALA A 29 9.85 1.48 -1.21
C ALA A 29 9.38 2.84 -1.72
N ALA A 30 8.87 3.69 -0.83
CA ALA A 30 8.32 4.98 -1.20
C ALA A 30 9.39 6.00 -1.62
N LYS A 31 10.65 5.75 -1.29
CA LYS A 31 11.73 6.67 -1.68
C LYS A 31 12.05 6.64 -3.16
N ARG A 32 11.58 5.63 -3.86
CA ARG A 32 11.77 5.54 -5.30
C ARG A 32 10.71 6.34 -6.02
N LEU A 33 11.12 7.07 -7.05
CA LEU A 33 10.16 7.72 -7.93
C LEU A 33 9.51 6.66 -8.79
N GLN A 34 8.26 6.36 -8.52
CA GLN A 34 7.56 5.33 -9.27
C GLN A 34 6.05 5.53 -9.20
N LEU A 35 5.34 4.85 -10.07
CA LEU A 35 3.89 4.85 -10.06
C LEU A 35 3.37 4.19 -8.79
N GLN A 36 2.22 4.64 -8.32
CA GLN A 36 1.61 4.11 -7.11
C GLN A 36 1.32 2.61 -7.22
N GLU A 37 0.92 2.14 -8.40
CA GLU A 37 0.68 0.72 -8.63
C GLU A 37 1.96 -0.10 -8.44
N ARG A 38 3.07 0.39 -8.96
CA ARG A 38 4.35 -0.29 -8.80
C ARG A 38 4.77 -0.31 -7.34
N LEU A 39 4.56 0.79 -6.64
CA LEU A 39 4.85 0.86 -5.22
C LEU A 39 4.06 -0.20 -4.45
N GLY A 40 2.77 -0.34 -4.72
CA GLY A 40 1.95 -1.36 -4.10
C GLY A 40 2.47 -2.77 -4.34
N ASN A 41 2.85 -3.06 -5.59
CA ASN A 41 3.41 -4.36 -5.94
C ASN A 41 4.73 -4.62 -5.22
N ASP A 42 5.61 -3.62 -5.16
CA ASP A 42 6.89 -3.76 -4.49
C ASP A 42 6.71 -4.07 -3.01
N ILE A 43 5.82 -3.31 -2.34
CA ILE A 43 5.54 -3.54 -0.92
C ILE A 43 4.99 -4.94 -0.70
N ALA A 44 4.03 -5.36 -1.52
CA ALA A 44 3.42 -6.67 -1.38
C ALA A 44 4.45 -7.78 -1.57
N GLU A 45 5.34 -7.66 -2.55
CA GLU A 45 6.37 -8.65 -2.79
C GLU A 45 7.36 -8.74 -1.64
N ILE A 46 7.82 -7.61 -1.13
CA ILE A 46 8.77 -7.60 -0.02
C ILE A 46 8.15 -8.22 1.23
N ILE A 47 6.90 -7.89 1.52
CA ILE A 47 6.22 -8.46 2.67
C ILE A 47 5.99 -9.95 2.49
N SER A 48 5.61 -10.38 1.30
CA SER A 48 5.44 -11.79 1.00
C SER A 48 6.74 -12.56 1.21
N GLU A 49 7.86 -12.04 0.73
CA GLU A 49 9.16 -12.69 0.91
C GLU A 49 9.59 -12.71 2.38
N ALA A 50 9.39 -11.60 3.08
CA ALA A 50 9.84 -11.48 4.46
C ALA A 50 9.04 -12.37 5.41
N THR A 51 7.76 -12.57 5.14
CA THR A 51 6.87 -13.38 5.99
C THR A 51 6.70 -14.80 5.53
N GLY A 52 7.03 -15.09 4.27
CA GLY A 52 6.74 -16.36 3.65
C GLY A 52 5.27 -16.53 3.29
N SER A 53 4.46 -15.50 3.45
CA SER A 53 3.03 -15.57 3.16
C SER A 53 2.75 -15.22 1.69
N PRO A 54 1.99 -16.05 0.97
CA PRO A 54 1.55 -15.69 -0.37
C PRO A 54 0.35 -14.74 -0.36
N ASP A 55 -0.25 -14.52 0.81
CA ASP A 55 -1.52 -13.82 0.94
C ASP A 55 -1.28 -12.45 1.54
N VAL A 56 -1.21 -11.43 0.69
CA VAL A 56 -0.88 -10.07 1.09
C VAL A 56 -1.83 -9.10 0.41
N GLY A 57 -2.26 -8.10 1.15
CA GLY A 57 -3.05 -7.00 0.61
C GLY A 57 -2.40 -5.66 0.96
N VAL A 58 -2.34 -4.76 -0.01
CA VAL A 58 -1.81 -3.41 0.19
C VAL A 58 -2.79 -2.42 -0.41
N LEU A 59 -3.13 -1.41 0.37
CA LEU A 59 -3.95 -0.30 -0.08
C LEU A 59 -3.13 0.98 0.07
N ILE A 60 -2.97 1.70 -1.01
CA ILE A 60 -2.28 2.99 -0.99
C ILE A 60 -3.25 4.09 -1.36
N THR A 61 -3.36 5.08 -0.50
CA THR A 61 -4.15 6.27 -0.77
C THR A 61 -3.20 7.45 -0.86
N GLY A 62 -3.18 8.09 -2.02
CA GLY A 62 -2.36 9.26 -2.24
C GLY A 62 -3.21 10.48 -2.48
N SER A 63 -2.78 11.62 -1.98
CA SER A 63 -3.46 12.88 -2.23
C SER A 63 -2.47 13.96 -2.64
N HIS A 64 -2.87 14.76 -3.61
CA HIS A 64 -2.07 15.88 -4.11
C HIS A 64 -2.68 17.19 -3.67
N SER A 65 -1.91 18.00 -2.98
CA SER A 65 -2.34 19.33 -2.60
C SER A 65 -1.92 20.38 -3.62
N CYS A 66 -1.02 20.03 -4.51
CA CYS A 66 -0.54 20.98 -5.52
C CYS A 66 -1.62 21.35 -6.55
N MET A 67 -2.72 20.64 -6.55
CA MET A 67 -3.83 20.91 -7.46
C MET A 67 -4.53 22.24 -7.20
N THR A 68 -4.23 22.87 -6.08
CA THR A 68 -4.83 24.16 -5.75
C THR A 68 -4.14 25.34 -6.45
N ALA A 69 -2.99 25.10 -7.05
CA ALA A 69 -2.30 26.16 -7.79
C ALA A 69 -3.17 26.67 -8.93
N ARG A 70 -3.06 27.96 -9.20
CA ARG A 70 -3.79 28.61 -10.30
C ARG A 70 -5.29 28.63 -10.12
N GLY A 71 -5.77 28.57 -8.88
CA GLY A 71 -7.19 28.69 -8.60
C GLY A 71 -8.00 27.43 -8.83
N ILE A 72 -7.36 26.33 -9.13
CA ILE A 72 -8.08 25.05 -9.18
C ILE A 72 -8.45 24.64 -7.76
N ARG A 73 -9.70 24.35 -7.55
CA ARG A 73 -10.24 24.12 -6.21
C ARG A 73 -10.41 22.67 -5.84
N ASN A 74 -9.85 21.77 -6.59
CA ASN A 74 -10.00 20.37 -6.30
C ASN A 74 -8.89 19.92 -5.35
N THR A 75 -9.07 20.16 -4.05
CA THR A 75 -8.12 19.76 -3.02
C THR A 75 -8.36 18.35 -2.52
N SER A 76 -9.43 17.71 -2.96
CA SER A 76 -9.81 16.37 -2.50
C SER A 76 -9.41 15.28 -3.48
N ALA A 77 -8.58 15.61 -4.47
CA ALA A 77 -8.12 14.61 -5.43
C ALA A 77 -7.32 13.52 -4.73
N ARG A 78 -7.77 12.29 -4.86
CA ARG A 78 -7.14 11.12 -4.26
C ARG A 78 -6.99 10.03 -5.29
N THR A 79 -5.90 9.29 -5.15
CA THR A 79 -5.68 8.09 -5.94
C THR A 79 -5.63 6.92 -4.98
N VAL A 80 -6.47 5.92 -5.20
CA VAL A 80 -6.51 4.72 -4.38
C VAL A 80 -6.03 3.55 -5.22
N THR A 81 -5.02 2.86 -4.74
CA THR A 81 -4.44 1.72 -5.43
C THR A 81 -4.52 0.50 -4.53
N LYS A 82 -5.05 -0.58 -5.07
CA LYS A 82 -5.20 -1.84 -4.35
C LYS A 82 -4.30 -2.88 -4.98
N THR A 83 -3.50 -3.55 -4.17
CA THR A 83 -2.66 -4.65 -4.63
C THR A 83 -3.00 -5.87 -3.80
N PHE A 84 -3.51 -6.91 -4.44
CA PHE A 84 -3.93 -8.13 -3.76
C PHE A 84 -3.14 -9.32 -4.32
N LYS A 85 -2.60 -10.13 -3.41
CA LYS A 85 -1.92 -11.38 -3.74
C LYS A 85 -2.56 -12.54 -2.99
N GLY A 86 -2.55 -13.69 -3.63
CA GLY A 86 -3.06 -14.92 -3.02
C GLY A 86 -4.54 -14.80 -2.70
N ARG A 87 -4.91 -15.17 -1.50
CA ARG A 87 -6.32 -15.18 -1.09
C ARG A 87 -6.97 -13.80 -1.05
N PHE A 88 -6.17 -12.73 -0.92
CA PHE A 88 -6.71 -11.38 -0.98
C PHE A 88 -7.32 -11.04 -2.34
N ARG A 89 -6.95 -11.78 -3.38
CA ARG A 89 -7.48 -11.52 -4.72
C ARG A 89 -8.93 -11.95 -4.87
N THR A 90 -9.36 -12.93 -4.10
CA THR A 90 -10.68 -13.55 -4.27
C THR A 90 -11.60 -13.47 -3.06
N GLU A 91 -11.05 -13.28 -1.86
CA GLU A 91 -11.85 -13.28 -0.63
C GLU A 91 -12.18 -11.87 -0.18
N LYS A 92 -13.42 -11.48 -0.31
CA LYS A 92 -13.87 -10.14 0.06
C LYS A 92 -13.67 -9.82 1.52
N ASP A 93 -13.84 -10.80 2.39
CA ASP A 93 -13.65 -10.58 3.83
C ASP A 93 -12.24 -10.12 4.14
N LEU A 94 -11.26 -10.68 3.45
CA LEU A 94 -9.86 -10.26 3.62
C LEU A 94 -9.63 -8.86 3.07
N GLN A 95 -10.23 -8.56 1.92
CA GLN A 95 -10.10 -7.24 1.32
C GLN A 95 -10.65 -6.14 2.22
N GLU A 96 -11.72 -6.43 2.94
CA GLU A 96 -12.34 -5.46 3.85
C GLU A 96 -11.45 -5.08 5.02
N LEU A 97 -10.44 -5.89 5.35
CA LEU A 97 -9.53 -5.56 6.43
C LEU A 97 -8.72 -4.30 6.15
N ILE A 98 -8.52 -3.94 4.89
CA ILE A 98 -7.69 -2.80 4.53
C ILE A 98 -8.43 -1.70 3.76
N LEU A 99 -9.67 -1.94 3.43
CA LEU A 99 -10.47 -0.93 2.69
C LEU A 99 -11.03 0.18 3.57
#